data_85702db4e934f77565015484cd9adc51
#
_entry.id   85702db4e934f77565015484cd9adc51
#
_cell.length_a   1.000
_cell.length_b   1.000
_cell.length_c   1.000
_cell.angle_alpha   90.00
_cell.angle_beta   90.00
_cell.angle_gamma   90.00
#
_symmetry.space_group_name_H-M   'P 1'
#
loop_
_entity.id
_entity.type
_entity.pdbx_description
1 polymer ?
#
loop_
_entity_poly.entity_id
_entity_poly.type
_entity_poly.pdbx_seq_one_letter_code
_entity_poly.pdbx_strand_id
1 'polypeptide(L)'
;VEFAAGLQADLGLKVDFEALSGDPSLESLAELLLAELQPEGVTPTKPGLDLGAQAQLDPDWRRPDRQPLPGGSLGPPGEAILLTGSTGFLGAYLLAGQLQRWPELRVRALVRCPSPAVGLDRIRTNLERYGLWQEGWEQRLDVVPGDLAQPQFGLEPQAFAALATGLGGILHNGAQLSQMASYGQLAPANVGGTRAVLRLASLEQPLAVQMISSVAVFEATAYRNRPILESDELQEWRGIHLGYSQTKWVSERLVWAAGAAGLPVSVYRPPLIGGHSRSGAWHQDDLLQRLLQGCLELGLAPDLAWELDLVPVDYVADAVTALAWRPDAVGRAYHLHHPEPVMLKDLLGQLVEDGAALEVVPMERWLAAIEANATNPLYPLRAFFHQRWGDDQLTYPELNQQGLRARPSAEATVASLAALGVRCPSFAELIAPYGMALLGAGASSR
;
A
#
# COMPACT_ATOMS: atom_id res chain seq x y z
N VAL A 1 4.89 -13.24 -15.48
CA VAL A 1 3.42 -13.29 -15.32
C VAL A 1 2.73 -13.42 -16.68
N GLU A 2 2.97 -12.51 -17.63
CA GLU A 2 2.36 -12.58 -18.98
C GLU A 2 2.72 -13.88 -19.73
N PHE A 3 3.97 -14.31 -19.65
CA PHE A 3 4.43 -15.55 -20.26
C PHE A 3 3.77 -16.79 -19.64
N ALA A 4 3.60 -16.82 -18.30
CA ALA A 4 2.96 -17.93 -17.62
C ALA A 4 1.44 -17.97 -17.86
N ALA A 5 0.79 -16.81 -17.97
CA ALA A 5 -0.62 -16.70 -18.36
C ALA A 5 -0.83 -17.15 -19.82
N GLY A 6 0.11 -16.84 -20.72
CA GLY A 6 0.14 -17.35 -22.09
C GLY A 6 0.28 -18.87 -22.16
N LEU A 7 1.18 -19.46 -21.37
CA LEU A 7 1.34 -20.91 -21.28
C LEU A 7 0.09 -21.62 -20.77
N GLN A 8 -0.61 -21.03 -19.80
CA GLN A 8 -1.88 -21.59 -19.31
C GLN A 8 -2.98 -21.52 -20.37
N ALA A 9 -3.07 -20.39 -21.10
CA ALA A 9 -4.06 -20.19 -22.15
C ALA A 9 -3.78 -21.08 -23.37
N ASP A 10 -2.50 -21.21 -23.80
CA ASP A 10 -2.12 -21.87 -25.03
C ASP A 10 -1.94 -23.39 -24.88
N LEU A 11 -1.52 -23.87 -23.69
CA LEU A 11 -1.20 -25.27 -23.44
C LEU A 11 -2.17 -25.96 -22.47
N GLY A 12 -3.11 -25.22 -21.86
CA GLY A 12 -4.08 -25.77 -20.89
C GLY A 12 -3.43 -26.25 -19.58
N LEU A 13 -2.17 -25.88 -19.33
CA LEU A 13 -1.42 -26.28 -18.14
C LEU A 13 -1.80 -25.37 -16.96
N LYS A 14 -2.08 -25.95 -15.78
CA LYS A 14 -2.27 -25.20 -14.55
C LYS A 14 -0.88 -24.80 -14.02
N VAL A 15 -0.44 -23.59 -14.32
CA VAL A 15 0.83 -23.07 -13.81
C VAL A 15 0.61 -22.49 -12.42
N ASP A 16 1.23 -23.08 -11.41
CA ASP A 16 1.27 -22.52 -10.06
C ASP A 16 2.16 -21.28 -10.03
N PHE A 17 1.51 -20.10 -9.97
CA PHE A 17 2.20 -18.81 -9.93
C PHE A 17 3.01 -18.60 -8.64
N GLU A 18 2.65 -19.23 -7.52
CA GLU A 18 3.42 -19.17 -6.29
C GLU A 18 4.76 -19.92 -6.44
N ALA A 19 4.77 -21.03 -7.18
CA ALA A 19 5.97 -21.79 -7.44
C ALA A 19 6.97 -21.06 -8.36
N LEU A 20 6.49 -20.20 -9.28
CA LEU A 20 7.33 -19.34 -10.13
C LEU A 20 7.94 -18.14 -9.39
N SER A 21 7.44 -17.81 -8.20
CA SER A 21 7.82 -16.60 -7.51
C SER A 21 9.13 -16.68 -6.72
N GLY A 22 9.63 -17.88 -6.46
CA GLY A 22 10.86 -18.09 -5.69
C GLY A 22 12.16 -18.02 -6.51
N ASP A 23 12.11 -18.42 -7.78
CA ASP A 23 13.23 -18.37 -8.73
C ASP A 23 12.67 -18.26 -10.16
N PRO A 24 12.69 -17.09 -10.77
CA PRO A 24 12.13 -16.84 -12.11
C PRO A 24 13.06 -17.32 -13.24
N SER A 25 13.96 -18.28 -13.00
CA SER A 25 14.82 -18.82 -14.06
C SER A 25 14.03 -19.65 -15.06
N LEU A 26 14.52 -19.72 -16.30
CA LEU A 26 13.94 -20.59 -17.33
C LEU A 26 14.02 -22.09 -16.94
N GLU A 27 15.02 -22.47 -16.13
CA GLU A 27 15.18 -23.82 -15.61
C GLU A 27 14.08 -24.16 -14.61
N SER A 28 13.79 -23.28 -13.64
CA SER A 28 12.70 -23.46 -12.67
C SER A 28 11.33 -23.49 -13.34
N LEU A 29 11.13 -22.70 -14.40
CA LEU A 29 9.92 -22.74 -15.20
C LEU A 29 9.79 -24.08 -15.95
N ALA A 30 10.89 -24.57 -16.56
CA ALA A 30 10.89 -25.83 -17.27
C ALA A 30 10.63 -27.03 -16.33
N GLU A 31 11.20 -27.01 -15.11
CA GLU A 31 10.93 -28.01 -14.08
C GLU A 31 9.47 -28.04 -13.64
N LEU A 32 8.85 -26.87 -13.47
CA LEU A 32 7.42 -26.76 -13.13
C LEU A 32 6.52 -27.28 -14.26
N LEU A 33 6.82 -26.94 -15.50
CA LEU A 33 6.07 -27.43 -16.67
C LEU A 33 6.25 -28.94 -16.85
N LEU A 34 7.44 -29.48 -16.62
CA LEU A 34 7.70 -30.90 -16.66
C LEU A 34 6.99 -31.66 -15.52
N ALA A 35 6.87 -31.07 -14.34
CA ALA A 35 6.14 -31.65 -13.21
C ALA A 35 4.62 -31.74 -13.50
N GLU A 36 4.05 -30.77 -14.16
CA GLU A 36 2.65 -30.77 -14.59
C GLU A 36 2.35 -31.75 -15.74
N LEU A 37 3.34 -32.06 -16.54
CA LEU A 37 3.21 -33.01 -17.64
C LEU A 37 3.40 -34.50 -17.22
N GLN A 38 3.81 -34.78 -15.97
CA GLN A 38 3.95 -36.13 -15.46
C GLN A 38 2.64 -36.60 -14.80
N PRO A 39 2.07 -37.75 -15.18
CA PRO A 39 0.88 -38.29 -14.56
C PRO A 39 1.18 -38.75 -13.12
N GLU A 40 0.44 -38.16 -12.18
CA GLU A 40 0.24 -38.55 -10.79
C GLU A 40 1.38 -39.31 -10.07
N GLY A 41 2.28 -38.57 -9.46
CA GLY A 41 3.26 -39.15 -8.55
C GLY A 41 3.90 -38.08 -7.69
N VAL A 42 3.37 -37.91 -6.47
CA VAL A 42 3.99 -37.24 -5.30
C VAL A 42 4.77 -35.97 -5.63
N THR A 43 4.06 -34.89 -5.78
CA THR A 43 4.65 -33.54 -5.66
C THR A 43 5.14 -33.35 -4.22
N PRO A 44 6.44 -33.07 -3.98
CA PRO A 44 6.85 -32.60 -2.66
C PRO A 44 6.18 -31.24 -2.45
N THR A 45 5.18 -31.19 -1.57
CA THR A 45 4.64 -29.95 -1.06
C THR A 45 5.80 -29.15 -0.48
N LYS A 46 6.27 -28.12 -1.20
CA LYS A 46 7.10 -27.08 -0.55
C LYS A 46 6.32 -26.65 0.71
N PRO A 47 6.96 -26.60 1.88
CA PRO A 47 6.26 -26.11 3.07
C PRO A 47 5.68 -24.75 2.72
N GLY A 48 4.34 -24.61 2.87
CA GLY A 48 3.63 -23.37 2.56
C GLY A 48 4.30 -22.21 3.29
N LEU A 49 4.30 -21.03 2.69
CA LEU A 49 4.86 -19.80 3.26
C LEU A 49 4.26 -19.56 4.66
N ASP A 50 5.10 -19.63 5.71
CA ASP A 50 4.69 -19.32 7.09
C ASP A 50 4.96 -17.84 7.38
N LEU A 51 3.94 -17.00 7.23
CA LEU A 51 4.04 -15.58 7.52
C LEU A 51 4.33 -15.32 9.02
N GLY A 52 3.87 -16.19 9.91
CA GLY A 52 4.16 -16.09 11.34
C GLY A 52 5.65 -16.23 11.63
N ALA A 53 6.32 -17.17 10.96
CA ALA A 53 7.78 -17.32 11.05
C ALA A 53 8.52 -16.11 10.45
N GLN A 54 7.99 -15.53 9.35
CA GLN A 54 8.57 -14.34 8.74
C GLN A 54 8.41 -13.08 9.61
N ALA A 55 7.44 -13.04 10.50
CA ALA A 55 7.12 -11.88 11.35
C ALA A 55 7.91 -11.85 12.68
N GLN A 56 9.03 -12.54 12.76
CA GLN A 56 9.95 -12.51 13.90
C GLN A 56 11.00 -11.42 13.69
N LEU A 57 11.30 -10.64 14.74
CA LEU A 57 12.44 -9.74 14.71
C LEU A 57 13.74 -10.54 14.54
N ASP A 58 14.74 -9.91 13.91
CA ASP A 58 16.04 -10.56 13.73
C ASP A 58 16.66 -10.89 15.09
N PRO A 59 17.34 -12.06 15.24
CA PRO A 59 17.91 -12.46 16.53
C PRO A 59 18.95 -11.48 17.09
N ASP A 60 19.59 -10.71 16.20
CA ASP A 60 20.54 -9.65 16.53
C ASP A 60 19.90 -8.27 16.70
N TRP A 61 18.56 -8.18 16.46
CA TRP A 61 17.84 -6.94 16.74
C TRP A 61 17.83 -6.71 18.26
N ARG A 62 18.63 -5.76 18.69
CA ARG A 62 18.71 -5.39 20.09
C ARG A 62 18.12 -4.01 20.29
N ARG A 63 17.23 -3.94 21.26
CA ARG A 63 16.87 -2.67 21.83
C ARG A 63 18.14 -2.09 22.49
N PRO A 64 18.48 -0.80 22.28
CA PRO A 64 19.46 -0.11 23.11
C PRO A 64 19.08 -0.26 24.59
N ASP A 65 20.04 -0.52 25.48
CA ASP A 65 19.85 -0.66 26.93
C ASP A 65 19.40 0.65 27.62
N ARG A 66 18.83 1.57 26.88
CA ARG A 66 18.32 2.83 27.39
C ARG A 66 16.85 2.65 27.77
N GLN A 67 16.53 3.12 28.97
CA GLN A 67 15.16 3.17 29.47
C GLN A 67 14.22 3.75 28.40
N PRO A 68 12.97 3.26 28.32
CA PRO A 68 11.95 3.91 27.52
C PRO A 68 12.00 5.40 27.86
N LEU A 69 11.95 6.27 26.87
CA LEU A 69 11.70 7.68 27.14
C LEU A 69 10.51 7.74 28.10
N PRO A 70 10.65 8.38 29.29
CA PRO A 70 9.57 8.42 30.25
C PRO A 70 8.34 8.95 29.53
N GLY A 71 7.23 8.23 29.67
CA GLY A 71 5.94 8.42 29.03
C GLY A 71 5.84 9.64 28.13
N GLY A 72 6.15 9.47 26.88
CA GLY A 72 5.64 10.18 25.75
C GLY A 72 5.76 11.67 25.68
N SER A 73 6.93 12.22 25.58
CA SER A 73 7.06 13.49 24.89
C SER A 73 7.48 13.25 23.43
N LEU A 74 6.58 12.70 22.61
CA LEU A 74 6.63 12.95 21.18
C LEU A 74 6.03 14.35 20.99
N GLY A 75 6.87 15.34 21.09
CA GLY A 75 6.57 16.69 20.62
C GLY A 75 6.68 16.79 19.10
N PRO A 76 6.76 17.99 18.52
CA PRO A 76 7.10 18.16 17.11
C PRO A 76 8.33 17.30 16.77
N PRO A 77 8.43 16.75 15.55
CA PRO A 77 9.37 15.68 15.19
C PRO A 77 10.84 16.15 15.19
N GLY A 78 11.33 16.74 16.25
CA GLY A 78 12.70 17.23 16.36
C GLY A 78 13.10 18.17 15.23
N GLU A 79 14.40 18.21 14.89
CA GLU A 79 14.90 19.02 13.78
C GLU A 79 14.71 18.34 12.41
N ALA A 80 14.73 17.01 12.38
CA ALA A 80 14.61 16.22 11.15
C ALA A 80 13.83 14.92 11.37
N ILE A 81 13.18 14.45 10.29
CA ILE A 81 12.61 13.11 10.19
C ILE A 81 13.18 12.36 8.98
N LEU A 82 13.16 11.04 9.03
CA LEU A 82 13.34 10.21 7.83
C LEU A 82 11.97 9.91 7.24
N LEU A 83 11.80 10.18 5.94
CA LEU A 83 10.62 9.78 5.17
C LEU A 83 11.03 8.78 4.10
N THR A 84 10.40 7.60 4.11
CA THR A 84 10.51 6.65 3.01
C THR A 84 9.31 6.76 2.08
N GLY A 85 9.53 6.52 0.78
CA GLY A 85 8.45 6.54 -0.22
C GLY A 85 7.96 7.95 -0.62
N SER A 86 8.76 8.99 -0.43
CA SER A 86 8.46 10.39 -0.78
C SER A 86 8.16 10.63 -2.27
N THR A 87 8.62 9.75 -3.16
CA THR A 87 8.39 9.83 -4.60
C THR A 87 7.12 9.10 -5.06
N GLY A 88 6.36 8.49 -4.15
CA GLY A 88 5.07 7.88 -4.42
C GLY A 88 3.91 8.87 -4.29
N PHE A 89 2.70 8.42 -4.63
CA PHE A 89 1.48 9.23 -4.59
C PHE A 89 1.19 9.76 -3.18
N LEU A 90 0.90 8.88 -2.21
CA LEU A 90 0.68 9.29 -0.82
C LEU A 90 1.91 10.00 -0.24
N GLY A 91 3.12 9.56 -0.62
CA GLY A 91 4.37 10.15 -0.15
C GLY A 91 4.53 11.63 -0.49
N ALA A 92 4.02 12.08 -1.64
CA ALA A 92 4.01 13.50 -2.00
C ALA A 92 3.15 14.33 -1.02
N TYR A 93 1.96 13.86 -0.73
CA TYR A 93 1.04 14.55 0.20
C TYR A 93 1.55 14.50 1.65
N LEU A 94 2.10 13.37 2.09
CA LEU A 94 2.75 13.27 3.41
C LEU A 94 3.92 14.22 3.55
N LEU A 95 4.79 14.29 2.54
CA LEU A 95 5.93 15.21 2.52
C LEU A 95 5.45 16.66 2.61
N ALA A 96 4.51 17.04 1.76
CA ALA A 96 3.93 18.38 1.75
C ALA A 96 3.29 18.72 3.12
N GLY A 97 2.49 17.80 3.67
CA GLY A 97 1.83 17.97 4.97
C GLY A 97 2.84 18.19 6.11
N GLN A 98 3.92 17.39 6.15
CA GLN A 98 4.97 17.55 7.16
C GLN A 98 5.69 18.90 7.04
N LEU A 99 6.10 19.30 5.83
CA LEU A 99 6.78 20.57 5.59
C LEU A 99 5.90 21.80 5.85
N GLN A 100 4.60 21.71 5.57
CA GLN A 100 3.64 22.80 5.84
C GLN A 100 3.36 22.95 7.33
N ARG A 101 3.16 21.82 8.03
CA ARG A 101 2.81 21.85 9.45
C ARG A 101 3.98 22.28 10.32
N TRP A 102 5.21 21.96 9.93
CA TRP A 102 6.41 22.21 10.72
C TRP A 102 7.42 23.02 9.89
N PRO A 103 7.37 24.37 9.94
CA PRO A 103 8.20 25.23 9.07
C PRO A 103 9.70 25.03 9.22
N GLU A 104 10.18 24.64 10.40
CA GLU A 104 11.62 24.41 10.67
C GLU A 104 12.06 22.96 10.42
N LEU A 105 11.11 22.06 10.14
CA LEU A 105 11.40 20.65 9.96
C LEU A 105 12.23 20.42 8.69
N ARG A 106 13.29 19.66 8.82
CA ARG A 106 14.01 19.06 7.70
C ARG A 106 13.52 17.63 7.46
N VAL A 107 13.49 17.22 6.20
CA VAL A 107 13.11 15.84 5.84
C VAL A 107 14.28 15.18 5.12
N ARG A 108 14.80 14.10 5.72
CA ARG A 108 15.69 13.16 5.03
C ARG A 108 14.81 12.22 4.23
N ALA A 109 14.85 12.33 2.91
CA ALA A 109 14.05 11.53 2.01
C ALA A 109 14.89 10.38 1.44
N LEU A 110 14.53 9.14 1.80
CA LEU A 110 15.13 7.94 1.20
C LEU A 110 14.57 7.76 -0.22
N VAL A 111 15.44 7.85 -1.22
CA VAL A 111 15.04 7.80 -2.63
C VAL A 111 15.96 6.87 -3.41
N ARG A 112 15.39 5.96 -4.17
CA ARG A 112 16.13 5.11 -5.10
C ARG A 112 16.61 5.94 -6.30
N CYS A 113 17.82 6.48 -6.23
CA CYS A 113 18.39 7.37 -7.23
C CYS A 113 19.94 7.27 -7.22
N PRO A 114 20.61 7.67 -8.34
CA PRO A 114 22.07 7.61 -8.42
C PRO A 114 22.76 8.75 -7.65
N SER A 115 22.06 9.85 -7.37
CA SER A 115 22.63 10.99 -6.63
C SER A 115 21.56 11.81 -5.94
N PRO A 116 21.92 12.60 -4.89
CA PRO A 116 20.98 13.49 -4.21
C PRO A 116 20.28 14.48 -5.15
N ALA A 117 20.98 15.02 -6.14
CA ALA A 117 20.40 15.98 -7.09
C ALA A 117 19.29 15.35 -7.94
N VAL A 118 19.52 14.12 -8.47
CA VAL A 118 18.50 13.38 -9.22
C VAL A 118 17.31 13.02 -8.32
N GLY A 119 17.58 12.67 -7.07
CA GLY A 119 16.50 12.36 -6.11
C GLY A 119 15.67 13.59 -5.77
N LEU A 120 16.28 14.76 -5.60
CA LEU A 120 15.58 16.02 -5.36
C LEU A 120 14.70 16.40 -6.55
N ASP A 121 15.24 16.29 -7.78
CA ASP A 121 14.47 16.53 -9.00
C ASP A 121 13.24 15.61 -9.10
N ARG A 122 13.38 14.32 -8.77
CA ARG A 122 12.26 13.38 -8.74
C ARG A 122 11.22 13.75 -7.70
N ILE A 123 11.62 14.16 -6.49
CA ILE A 123 10.70 14.63 -5.45
C ILE A 123 9.96 15.87 -5.94
N ARG A 124 10.69 16.85 -6.48
CA ARG A 124 10.15 18.11 -7.00
C ARG A 124 9.12 17.83 -8.10
N THR A 125 9.50 17.07 -9.13
CA THR A 125 8.59 16.69 -10.23
C THR A 125 7.33 16.00 -9.73
N ASN A 126 7.45 15.12 -8.72
CA ASN A 126 6.30 14.43 -8.13
C ASN A 126 5.38 15.41 -7.37
N LEU A 127 5.93 16.34 -6.60
CA LEU A 127 5.15 17.37 -5.90
C LEU A 127 4.50 18.35 -6.88
N GLU A 128 5.21 18.78 -7.94
CA GLU A 128 4.69 19.66 -9.00
C GLU A 128 3.52 19.00 -9.76
N ARG A 129 3.61 17.68 -10.04
CA ARG A 129 2.52 16.91 -10.66
C ARG A 129 1.21 17.03 -9.91
N TYR A 130 1.26 17.11 -8.59
CA TYR A 130 0.07 17.23 -7.73
C TYR A 130 -0.19 18.66 -7.25
N GLY A 131 0.55 19.66 -7.75
CA GLY A 131 0.39 21.07 -7.37
C GLY A 131 0.79 21.36 -5.92
N LEU A 132 1.70 20.56 -5.35
CA LEU A 132 2.09 20.64 -3.94
C LEU A 132 3.41 21.37 -3.70
N TRP A 133 4.25 21.51 -4.72
CA TRP A 133 5.57 22.11 -4.57
C TRP A 133 5.50 23.57 -4.12
N GLN A 134 6.35 23.95 -3.16
CA GLN A 134 6.55 25.33 -2.75
C GLN A 134 8.03 25.68 -2.80
N GLU A 135 8.31 26.92 -3.22
CA GLU A 135 9.67 27.47 -3.26
C GLU A 135 10.32 27.47 -1.87
N GLY A 136 11.62 27.18 -1.82
CA GLY A 136 12.39 27.10 -0.57
C GLY A 136 12.36 25.72 0.10
N TRP A 137 11.49 24.81 -0.33
CA TRP A 137 11.46 23.45 0.25
C TRP A 137 12.73 22.64 -0.06
N GLU A 138 13.39 22.92 -1.16
CA GLU A 138 14.67 22.29 -1.52
C GLU A 138 15.75 22.47 -0.44
N GLN A 139 15.71 23.55 0.35
CA GLN A 139 16.65 23.82 1.44
C GLN A 139 16.34 22.97 2.70
N ARG A 140 15.17 22.38 2.76
CA ARG A 140 14.67 21.55 3.87
C ARG A 140 14.63 20.06 3.53
N LEU A 141 15.08 19.70 2.33
CA LEU A 141 15.08 18.31 1.83
C LEU A 141 16.52 17.80 1.74
N ASP A 142 16.84 16.81 2.55
CA ASP A 142 18.09 16.07 2.49
C ASP A 142 17.82 14.73 1.80
N VAL A 143 18.20 14.60 0.53
CA VAL A 143 17.99 13.35 -0.21
C VAL A 143 19.06 12.34 0.15
N VAL A 144 18.62 11.15 0.56
CA VAL A 144 19.45 9.98 0.85
C VAL A 144 19.29 8.99 -0.30
N PRO A 145 20.29 8.85 -1.20
CA PRO A 145 20.27 7.81 -2.21
C PRO A 145 20.30 6.42 -1.53
N GLY A 146 19.27 5.60 -1.75
CA GLY A 146 19.19 4.27 -1.17
C GLY A 146 17.96 3.52 -1.65
N ASP A 147 17.93 2.21 -1.39
CA ASP A 147 16.85 1.32 -1.83
C ASP A 147 16.34 0.46 -0.68
N LEU A 148 15.04 0.52 -0.39
CA LEU A 148 14.39 -0.31 0.64
C LEU A 148 14.61 -1.81 0.43
N ALA A 149 14.79 -2.25 -0.81
CA ALA A 149 15.02 -3.67 -1.12
C ALA A 149 16.44 -4.15 -0.77
N GLN A 150 17.35 -3.23 -0.44
CA GLN A 150 18.73 -3.55 -0.10
C GLN A 150 18.95 -3.55 1.42
N PRO A 151 19.78 -4.43 1.97
CA PRO A 151 20.19 -4.37 3.38
C PRO A 151 20.71 -2.97 3.72
N GLN A 152 20.27 -2.42 4.88
CA GLN A 152 20.65 -1.07 5.31
C GLN A 152 20.42 0.01 4.24
N PHE A 153 19.37 -0.17 3.41
CA PHE A 153 19.05 0.69 2.27
C PHE A 153 20.14 0.75 1.18
N GLY A 154 21.06 -0.21 1.15
CA GLY A 154 22.24 -0.20 0.28
C GLY A 154 23.33 0.77 0.73
N LEU A 155 23.27 1.31 1.95
CA LEU A 155 24.25 2.19 2.52
C LEU A 155 25.37 1.41 3.21
N GLU A 156 26.59 1.96 3.17
CA GLU A 156 27.68 1.48 4.01
C GLU A 156 27.33 1.60 5.49
N PRO A 157 27.79 0.70 6.38
CA PRO A 157 27.38 0.66 7.79
C PRO A 157 27.54 1.98 8.54
N GLN A 158 28.61 2.75 8.25
CA GLN A 158 28.84 4.06 8.87
C GLN A 158 27.82 5.10 8.38
N ALA A 159 27.49 5.11 7.09
CA ALA A 159 26.51 6.02 6.51
C ALA A 159 25.08 5.68 7.03
N PHE A 160 24.76 4.39 7.15
CA PHE A 160 23.51 3.94 7.73
C PHE A 160 23.36 4.38 9.20
N ALA A 161 24.40 4.22 10.00
CA ALA A 161 24.38 4.68 11.39
C ALA A 161 24.27 6.22 11.49
N ALA A 162 25.02 6.95 10.69
CA ALA A 162 24.97 8.42 10.64
C ALA A 162 23.59 8.95 10.22
N LEU A 163 22.81 8.16 9.47
CA LEU A 163 21.44 8.52 9.09
C LEU A 163 20.51 8.70 10.31
N ALA A 164 20.75 8.00 11.42
CA ALA A 164 19.97 8.13 12.65
C ALA A 164 20.25 9.42 13.42
N THR A 165 21.44 10.02 13.23
CA THR A 165 21.89 11.17 14.03
C THR A 165 21.01 12.40 13.78
N GLY A 166 20.44 12.98 14.83
CA GLY A 166 19.60 14.18 14.78
C GLY A 166 18.19 13.93 14.22
N LEU A 167 17.78 12.67 14.02
CA LEU A 167 16.39 12.37 13.71
C LEU A 167 15.51 12.43 14.96
N GLY A 168 14.31 13.02 14.81
CA GLY A 168 13.24 12.94 15.82
C GLY A 168 12.34 11.72 15.61
N GLY A 169 12.32 11.15 14.40
CA GLY A 169 11.51 9.98 14.09
C GLY A 169 11.57 9.55 12.63
N ILE A 170 10.84 8.50 12.31
CA ILE A 170 10.77 7.91 10.98
C ILE A 170 9.31 7.80 10.55
N LEU A 171 8.95 8.37 9.40
CA LEU A 171 7.67 8.16 8.72
C LEU A 171 7.89 7.14 7.60
N HIS A 172 7.51 5.89 7.88
CA HIS A 172 7.72 4.76 6.98
C HIS A 172 6.50 4.53 6.10
N ASN A 173 6.51 5.17 4.93
CA ASN A 173 5.48 5.05 3.89
C ASN A 173 5.93 4.19 2.70
N GLY A 174 7.23 4.02 2.51
CA GLY A 174 7.78 3.30 1.37
C GLY A 174 7.39 1.83 1.36
N ALA A 175 6.79 1.40 0.25
CA ALA A 175 6.49 0.02 -0.06
C ALA A 175 6.44 -0.17 -1.59
N GLN A 176 6.74 -1.37 -2.04
CA GLN A 176 6.45 -1.80 -3.40
C GLN A 176 5.04 -2.36 -3.43
N LEU A 177 4.20 -1.85 -4.34
CA LEU A 177 2.82 -2.25 -4.49
C LEU A 177 2.66 -2.99 -5.84
N SER A 178 2.02 -4.15 -5.81
CA SER A 178 1.61 -4.89 -7.01
C SER A 178 0.49 -5.85 -6.63
N GLN A 179 -0.54 -5.93 -7.46
CA GLN A 179 -1.62 -6.90 -7.32
C GLN A 179 -1.21 -8.31 -7.78
N MET A 180 -0.15 -8.40 -8.59
CA MET A 180 0.27 -9.65 -9.25
C MET A 180 1.58 -10.23 -8.72
N ALA A 181 2.40 -9.41 -8.03
CA ALA A 181 3.68 -9.88 -7.51
C ALA A 181 3.47 -10.73 -6.25
N SER A 182 4.26 -11.79 -6.15
CA SER A 182 4.25 -12.69 -5.00
C SER A 182 4.89 -12.05 -3.76
N TYR A 183 4.74 -12.71 -2.61
CA TYR A 183 5.45 -12.37 -1.38
C TYR A 183 6.96 -12.27 -1.62
N GLY A 184 7.57 -13.27 -2.27
CA GLY A 184 9.02 -13.32 -2.48
C GLY A 184 9.57 -12.14 -3.29
N GLN A 185 8.79 -11.65 -4.26
CA GLN A 185 9.16 -10.49 -5.07
C GLN A 185 9.03 -9.16 -4.30
N LEU A 186 8.06 -9.05 -3.40
CA LEU A 186 7.78 -7.82 -2.65
C LEU A 186 8.51 -7.77 -1.30
N ALA A 187 8.81 -8.90 -0.69
CA ALA A 187 9.40 -8.99 0.64
C ALA A 187 10.73 -8.23 0.80
N PRO A 188 11.66 -8.21 -0.18
CA PRO A 188 12.89 -7.44 -0.03
C PRO A 188 12.63 -5.96 0.29
N ALA A 189 11.74 -5.30 -0.46
CA ALA A 189 11.41 -3.89 -0.23
C ALA A 189 10.50 -3.69 0.98
N ASN A 190 9.42 -4.48 1.10
CA ASN A 190 8.38 -4.25 2.09
C ASN A 190 8.79 -4.77 3.48
N VAL A 191 9.25 -6.01 3.57
CA VAL A 191 9.64 -6.64 4.84
C VAL A 191 11.09 -6.30 5.19
N GLY A 192 12.02 -6.47 4.25
CA GLY A 192 13.44 -6.12 4.43
C GLY A 192 13.63 -4.63 4.73
N GLY A 193 12.93 -3.76 3.98
CA GLY A 193 12.92 -2.32 4.23
C GLY A 193 12.36 -1.97 5.61
N THR A 194 11.28 -2.61 6.06
CA THR A 194 10.75 -2.41 7.42
C THR A 194 11.75 -2.86 8.48
N ARG A 195 12.43 -4.01 8.30
CA ARG A 195 13.50 -4.46 9.21
C ARG A 195 14.63 -3.43 9.30
N ALA A 196 15.08 -2.88 8.17
CA ALA A 196 16.09 -1.85 8.14
C ALA A 196 15.63 -0.56 8.85
N VAL A 197 14.37 -0.14 8.68
CA VAL A 197 13.77 0.99 9.42
C VAL A 197 13.78 0.74 10.92
N LEU A 198 13.34 -0.44 11.38
CA LEU A 198 13.32 -0.79 12.81
C LEU A 198 14.74 -0.88 13.39
N ARG A 199 15.70 -1.39 12.61
CA ARG A 199 17.10 -1.40 13.00
C ARG A 199 17.66 0.02 13.16
N LEU A 200 17.41 0.89 12.17
CA LEU A 200 17.83 2.30 12.24
C LEU A 200 17.23 3.01 13.45
N ALA A 201 15.94 2.77 13.71
CA ALA A 201 15.21 3.39 14.83
C ALA A 201 15.73 2.97 16.21
N SER A 202 16.51 1.89 16.29
CA SER A 202 17.04 1.34 17.57
C SER A 202 18.55 1.48 17.75
N LEU A 203 19.26 2.13 16.80
CA LEU A 203 20.74 2.21 16.85
C LEU A 203 21.28 3.06 18.00
N GLU A 204 20.74 4.24 18.20
CA GLU A 204 21.23 5.19 19.21
C GLU A 204 20.16 5.41 20.29
N GLN A 205 19.31 6.41 20.10
CA GLN A 205 18.11 6.61 20.89
C GLN A 205 16.91 6.01 20.17
N PRO A 206 15.94 5.42 20.90
CA PRO A 206 14.73 4.92 20.27
C PRO A 206 14.01 6.02 19.49
N LEU A 207 13.99 5.92 18.16
CA LEU A 207 13.25 6.85 17.30
C LEU A 207 11.79 6.39 17.19
N ALA A 208 10.87 7.35 17.16
CA ALA A 208 9.48 7.04 16.89
C ALA A 208 9.30 6.57 15.43
N VAL A 209 8.57 5.46 15.24
CA VAL A 209 8.25 4.92 13.92
C VAL A 209 6.76 5.06 13.66
N GLN A 210 6.43 5.85 12.64
CA GLN A 210 5.08 6.05 12.11
C GLN A 210 4.96 5.21 10.84
N MET A 211 4.26 4.06 10.91
CA MET A 211 4.15 3.13 9.79
C MET A 211 2.85 3.32 9.01
N ILE A 212 2.94 3.54 7.71
CA ILE A 212 1.79 3.42 6.82
C ILE A 212 1.63 1.94 6.44
N SER A 213 0.63 1.31 7.04
CA SER A 213 0.20 -0.06 6.76
C SER A 213 -0.94 -0.09 5.73
N SER A 214 -1.87 -1.01 5.85
CA SER A 214 -3.07 -1.12 5.02
C SER A 214 -4.13 -1.95 5.74
N VAL A 215 -5.40 -1.74 5.44
CA VAL A 215 -6.48 -2.67 5.88
C VAL A 215 -6.35 -4.06 5.28
N ALA A 216 -5.57 -4.22 4.23
CA ALA A 216 -5.28 -5.51 3.61
C ALA A 216 -4.62 -6.53 4.56
N VAL A 217 -4.08 -6.10 5.71
CA VAL A 217 -3.58 -6.98 6.76
C VAL A 217 -4.69 -7.86 7.37
N PHE A 218 -5.96 -7.51 7.18
CA PHE A 218 -7.13 -8.25 7.67
C PHE A 218 -7.80 -9.15 6.62
N GLU A 219 -7.10 -9.48 5.53
CA GLU A 219 -7.64 -10.38 4.50
C GLU A 219 -7.65 -11.86 4.90
N ALA A 220 -7.09 -12.22 6.07
CA ALA A 220 -7.12 -13.59 6.56
C ALA A 220 -8.56 -14.09 6.75
N THR A 221 -8.76 -15.38 6.49
CA THR A 221 -10.08 -16.03 6.56
C THR A 221 -10.76 -15.85 7.92
N ALA A 222 -9.99 -15.82 9.01
CA ALA A 222 -10.49 -15.63 10.36
C ALA A 222 -11.14 -14.26 10.64
N TYR A 223 -10.89 -13.28 9.77
CA TYR A 223 -11.46 -11.93 9.91
C TYR A 223 -12.72 -11.71 9.05
N ARG A 224 -13.12 -12.70 8.24
CA ARG A 224 -14.29 -12.59 7.36
C ARG A 224 -15.57 -12.30 8.16
N ASN A 225 -16.36 -11.34 7.69
CA ASN A 225 -17.62 -10.90 8.29
C ASN A 225 -17.53 -10.51 9.78
N ARG A 226 -16.36 -10.16 10.25
CA ARG A 226 -16.11 -9.82 11.64
C ARG A 226 -15.78 -8.33 11.77
N PRO A 227 -16.36 -7.62 12.76
CA PRO A 227 -15.90 -6.28 13.11
C PRO A 227 -14.48 -6.36 13.69
N ILE A 228 -13.62 -5.45 13.26
CA ILE A 228 -12.23 -5.33 13.74
C ILE A 228 -12.06 -3.94 14.32
N LEU A 229 -11.64 -3.88 15.58
CA LEU A 229 -11.33 -2.62 16.25
C LEU A 229 -9.86 -2.23 16.04
N GLU A 230 -9.53 -0.94 16.20
CA GLU A 230 -8.15 -0.48 16.16
C GLU A 230 -7.27 -1.12 17.25
N SER A 231 -7.89 -1.52 18.38
CA SER A 231 -7.24 -2.21 19.49
C SER A 231 -7.04 -3.71 19.28
N ASP A 232 -7.66 -4.30 18.26
CA ASP A 232 -7.53 -5.73 18.01
C ASP A 232 -6.12 -6.08 17.56
N GLU A 233 -5.58 -7.14 18.17
CA GLU A 233 -4.28 -7.66 17.81
C GLU A 233 -4.29 -8.33 16.42
N LEU A 234 -3.30 -8.02 15.62
CA LEU A 234 -3.11 -8.63 14.31
C LEU A 234 -2.42 -10.00 14.48
N GLN A 235 -3.18 -11.09 14.59
CA GLN A 235 -2.64 -12.43 14.85
C GLN A 235 -2.81 -13.37 13.66
N GLU A 236 -3.96 -13.32 13.00
CA GLU A 236 -4.33 -14.28 11.97
C GLU A 236 -3.81 -13.87 10.59
N TRP A 237 -3.27 -14.82 9.85
CA TRP A 237 -2.71 -14.62 8.52
C TRP A 237 -3.13 -15.67 7.48
N ARG A 238 -3.68 -16.82 7.93
CA ARG A 238 -4.10 -17.86 7.02
C ARG A 238 -5.24 -17.40 6.13
N GLY A 239 -5.07 -17.62 4.81
CA GLY A 239 -6.02 -17.14 3.80
C GLY A 239 -5.74 -15.71 3.29
N ILE A 240 -4.60 -15.10 3.64
CA ILE A 240 -4.09 -13.94 2.91
C ILE A 240 -3.40 -14.45 1.64
N HIS A 241 -3.93 -14.10 0.48
CA HIS A 241 -3.46 -14.64 -0.80
C HIS A 241 -2.61 -13.65 -1.61
N LEU A 242 -2.89 -12.35 -1.52
CA LEU A 242 -2.11 -11.34 -2.24
C LEU A 242 -0.74 -11.16 -1.60
N GLY A 243 0.33 -11.24 -2.41
CA GLY A 243 1.70 -11.05 -1.93
C GLY A 243 1.91 -9.69 -1.26
N TYR A 244 1.23 -8.64 -1.76
CA TYR A 244 1.23 -7.33 -1.11
C TYR A 244 0.67 -7.40 0.31
N SER A 245 -0.53 -7.96 0.48
CA SER A 245 -1.20 -8.10 1.79
C SER A 245 -0.37 -8.95 2.76
N GLN A 246 0.23 -10.04 2.26
CA GLN A 246 1.16 -10.88 3.02
C GLN A 246 2.36 -10.08 3.53
N THR A 247 3.00 -9.27 2.66
CA THR A 247 4.15 -8.45 3.08
C THR A 247 3.76 -7.35 4.05
N LYS A 248 2.58 -6.73 3.90
CA LYS A 248 2.07 -5.72 4.83
C LYS A 248 1.76 -6.32 6.20
N TRP A 249 1.16 -7.52 6.22
CA TRP A 249 0.91 -8.25 7.46
C TRP A 249 2.22 -8.52 8.22
N VAL A 250 3.23 -9.08 7.55
CA VAL A 250 4.54 -9.35 8.16
C VAL A 250 5.20 -8.07 8.65
N SER A 251 5.21 -7.02 7.83
CA SER A 251 5.83 -5.73 8.18
C SER A 251 5.17 -5.10 9.41
N GLU A 252 3.85 -5.12 9.47
CA GLU A 252 3.13 -4.58 10.62
C GLU A 252 3.36 -5.39 11.90
N ARG A 253 3.39 -6.74 11.79
CA ARG A 253 3.74 -7.60 12.93
C ARG A 253 5.14 -7.32 13.46
N LEU A 254 6.12 -7.06 12.59
CA LEU A 254 7.47 -6.67 12.99
C LEU A 254 7.46 -5.33 13.74
N VAL A 255 6.69 -4.35 13.27
CA VAL A 255 6.55 -3.05 13.96
C VAL A 255 5.92 -3.23 15.35
N TRP A 256 4.86 -4.04 15.49
CA TRP A 256 4.27 -4.34 16.79
C TRP A 256 5.21 -5.11 17.73
N ALA A 257 5.99 -6.05 17.19
CA ALA A 257 7.01 -6.76 17.99
C ALA A 257 8.09 -5.80 18.50
N ALA A 258 8.55 -4.86 17.68
CA ALA A 258 9.46 -3.80 18.08
C ALA A 258 8.82 -2.85 19.11
N GLY A 259 7.55 -2.55 18.97
CA GLY A 259 6.75 -1.78 19.92
C GLY A 259 6.68 -2.46 21.29
N ALA A 260 6.37 -3.76 21.32
CA ALA A 260 6.38 -4.57 22.54
C ALA A 260 7.76 -4.62 23.22
N ALA A 261 8.84 -4.56 22.42
CA ALA A 261 10.20 -4.41 22.91
C ALA A 261 10.55 -2.96 23.32
N GLY A 262 9.62 -2.00 23.19
CA GLY A 262 9.68 -0.63 23.70
C GLY A 262 10.12 0.43 22.71
N LEU A 263 10.08 0.16 21.40
CA LEU A 263 10.21 1.20 20.39
C LEU A 263 8.89 2.00 20.32
N PRO A 264 8.90 3.35 20.28
CA PRO A 264 7.67 4.11 20.08
C PRO A 264 7.13 3.90 18.68
N VAL A 265 5.99 3.21 18.52
CA VAL A 265 5.42 2.90 17.21
C VAL A 265 3.97 3.33 17.12
N SER A 266 3.54 3.75 15.92
CA SER A 266 2.14 3.99 15.57
C SER A 266 1.89 3.44 14.16
N VAL A 267 0.70 2.93 13.91
CA VAL A 267 0.34 2.27 12.65
C VAL A 267 -0.90 2.93 12.07
N TYR A 268 -0.86 3.25 10.78
CA TYR A 268 -1.97 3.83 10.02
C TYR A 268 -2.39 2.83 8.95
N ARG A 269 -3.67 2.47 8.95
CA ARG A 269 -4.24 1.47 8.06
C ARG A 269 -5.24 2.12 7.11
N PRO A 270 -4.77 2.75 6.02
CA PRO A 270 -5.67 3.24 4.99
C PRO A 270 -6.26 2.08 4.19
N PRO A 271 -7.49 2.25 3.66
CA PRO A 271 -8.10 1.37 2.68
C PRO A 271 -7.63 1.72 1.25
N LEU A 272 -8.51 1.67 0.24
CA LEU A 272 -8.22 2.22 -1.09
C LEU A 272 -8.02 3.74 -0.99
N ILE A 273 -6.89 4.22 -1.49
CA ILE A 273 -6.56 5.65 -1.52
C ILE A 273 -6.92 6.20 -2.89
N GLY A 274 -7.98 6.96 -2.95
CA GLY A 274 -8.45 7.63 -4.18
C GLY A 274 -7.72 8.94 -4.48
N GLY A 275 -8.25 9.66 -5.46
CA GLY A 275 -7.75 10.97 -5.85
C GLY A 275 -7.87 12.02 -4.75
N HIS A 276 -7.25 13.17 -4.97
CA HIS A 276 -7.36 14.32 -4.09
C HIS A 276 -8.81 14.87 -4.07
N SER A 277 -9.33 15.15 -2.89
CA SER A 277 -10.76 15.44 -2.68
C SER A 277 -11.30 16.64 -3.48
N ARG A 278 -10.46 17.60 -3.84
CA ARG A 278 -10.87 18.82 -4.55
C ARG A 278 -10.45 18.87 -6.00
N SER A 279 -9.25 18.36 -6.32
CA SER A 279 -8.71 18.41 -7.70
C SER A 279 -8.99 17.14 -8.49
N GLY A 280 -9.38 16.04 -7.84
CA GLY A 280 -9.52 14.73 -8.45
C GLY A 280 -8.17 14.11 -8.91
N ALA A 281 -7.04 14.78 -8.66
CA ALA A 281 -5.73 14.28 -9.07
C ALA A 281 -5.46 12.90 -8.46
N TRP A 282 -5.22 11.90 -9.32
CA TRP A 282 -5.14 10.50 -8.95
C TRP A 282 -3.83 9.86 -9.45
N HIS A 283 -3.45 8.74 -8.84
CA HIS A 283 -2.32 7.93 -9.31
C HIS A 283 -2.77 7.07 -10.50
N GLN A 284 -2.17 7.30 -11.67
CA GLN A 284 -2.59 6.65 -12.93
C GLN A 284 -2.49 5.12 -12.93
N ASP A 285 -1.58 4.57 -12.10
CA ASP A 285 -1.37 3.13 -12.00
C ASP A 285 -2.17 2.47 -10.85
N ASP A 286 -3.06 3.22 -10.18
CA ASP A 286 -3.92 2.67 -9.15
C ASP A 286 -4.98 1.72 -9.72
N LEU A 287 -5.31 0.64 -8.99
CA LEU A 287 -6.27 -0.38 -9.43
C LEU A 287 -7.64 0.21 -9.75
N LEU A 288 -8.18 1.07 -8.86
CA LEU A 288 -9.51 1.63 -9.04
C LEU A 288 -9.52 2.67 -10.17
N GLN A 289 -8.49 3.49 -10.26
CA GLN A 289 -8.34 4.44 -11.35
C GLN A 289 -8.28 3.72 -12.71
N ARG A 290 -7.49 2.64 -12.83
CA ARG A 290 -7.44 1.80 -14.04
C ARG A 290 -8.78 1.12 -14.32
N LEU A 291 -9.49 0.68 -13.26
CA LEU A 291 -10.82 0.07 -13.40
C LEU A 291 -11.81 1.07 -14.02
N LEU A 292 -11.90 2.26 -13.47
CA LEU A 292 -12.81 3.30 -13.94
C LEU A 292 -12.44 3.77 -15.34
N GLN A 293 -11.16 4.06 -15.58
CA GLN A 293 -10.68 4.48 -16.90
C GLN A 293 -10.89 3.39 -17.96
N GLY A 294 -10.58 2.14 -17.62
CA GLY A 294 -10.77 1.01 -18.54
C GLY A 294 -12.23 0.75 -18.87
N CYS A 295 -13.15 0.91 -17.91
CA CYS A 295 -14.59 0.86 -18.18
C CYS A 295 -15.02 1.99 -19.11
N LEU A 296 -14.57 3.21 -18.90
CA LEU A 296 -14.87 4.36 -19.77
C LEU A 296 -14.38 4.16 -21.21
N GLU A 297 -13.17 3.62 -21.38
CA GLU A 297 -12.60 3.34 -22.70
C GLU A 297 -13.30 2.19 -23.43
N LEU A 298 -13.79 1.18 -22.70
CA LEU A 298 -14.59 0.09 -23.27
C LEU A 298 -16.04 0.49 -23.54
N GLY A 299 -16.56 1.51 -22.87
CA GLY A 299 -17.99 1.78 -22.82
C GLY A 299 -18.78 0.69 -22.07
N LEU A 300 -18.10 -0.16 -21.31
CA LEU A 300 -18.68 -1.30 -20.59
C LEU A 300 -18.24 -1.28 -19.12
N ALA A 301 -19.16 -1.59 -18.21
CA ALA A 301 -18.88 -1.75 -16.79
C ALA A 301 -19.37 -3.12 -16.29
N PRO A 302 -18.69 -3.77 -15.34
CA PRO A 302 -19.12 -5.06 -14.81
C PRO A 302 -20.32 -4.89 -13.88
N ASP A 303 -21.29 -5.81 -13.97
CA ASP A 303 -22.32 -5.97 -12.94
C ASP A 303 -21.70 -6.65 -11.72
N LEU A 304 -21.12 -5.82 -10.85
CA LEU A 304 -20.34 -6.27 -9.68
C LEU A 304 -20.79 -5.51 -8.42
N ALA A 305 -21.32 -6.24 -7.45
CA ALA A 305 -21.65 -5.71 -6.14
C ALA A 305 -20.38 -5.58 -5.28
N TRP A 306 -19.57 -4.58 -5.57
CA TRP A 306 -18.33 -4.29 -4.85
C TRP A 306 -18.51 -3.05 -3.97
N GLU A 307 -18.40 -3.26 -2.65
CA GLU A 307 -18.33 -2.17 -1.68
C GLU A 307 -16.89 -1.62 -1.68
N LEU A 308 -16.75 -0.35 -2.03
CA LEU A 308 -15.50 0.38 -2.07
C LEU A 308 -15.34 1.17 -0.77
N ASP A 309 -14.36 0.81 0.00
CA ASP A 309 -13.85 1.65 1.08
C ASP A 309 -12.75 2.55 0.49
N LEU A 310 -13.16 3.73 0.06
CA LEU A 310 -12.36 4.67 -0.70
C LEU A 310 -12.22 5.99 0.04
N VAL A 311 -10.99 6.39 0.32
CA VAL A 311 -10.69 7.67 0.97
C VAL A 311 -9.77 8.51 0.11
N PRO A 312 -9.92 9.84 0.10
CA PRO A 312 -9.04 10.71 -0.68
C PRO A 312 -7.65 10.80 -0.06
N VAL A 313 -6.64 10.94 -0.92
CA VAL A 313 -5.23 10.97 -0.53
C VAL A 313 -4.88 12.10 0.44
N ASP A 314 -5.49 13.27 0.27
CA ASP A 314 -5.32 14.42 1.16
C ASP A 314 -5.89 14.13 2.56
N TYR A 315 -7.04 13.48 2.68
CA TYR A 315 -7.55 13.04 3.98
C TYR A 315 -6.58 12.10 4.69
N VAL A 316 -6.02 11.11 3.97
CA VAL A 316 -5.04 10.19 4.58
C VAL A 316 -3.79 10.94 5.03
N ALA A 317 -3.27 11.84 4.21
CA ALA A 317 -2.09 12.62 4.55
C ALA A 317 -2.33 13.59 5.71
N ASP A 318 -3.49 14.25 5.73
CA ASP A 318 -3.89 15.17 6.81
C ASP A 318 -4.09 14.40 8.12
N ALA A 319 -4.74 13.23 8.08
CA ALA A 319 -4.92 12.36 9.23
C ALA A 319 -3.57 11.91 9.82
N VAL A 320 -2.67 11.41 8.99
CA VAL A 320 -1.32 11.01 9.43
C VAL A 320 -0.56 12.21 9.98
N THR A 321 -0.59 13.36 9.31
CA THR A 321 0.13 14.58 9.74
C THR A 321 -0.42 15.12 11.06
N ALA A 322 -1.71 14.99 11.31
CA ALA A 322 -2.35 15.46 12.56
C ALA A 322 -2.08 14.51 13.74
N LEU A 323 -2.01 13.20 13.48
CA LEU A 323 -1.85 12.16 14.52
C LEU A 323 -0.38 11.84 14.80
N ALA A 324 0.47 11.83 13.77
CA ALA A 324 1.88 11.53 13.95
C ALA A 324 2.54 12.49 14.94
N TRP A 325 3.53 11.97 15.65
CA TRP A 325 4.33 12.70 16.62
C TRP A 325 3.59 13.14 17.90
N ARG A 326 2.32 12.73 18.06
CA ARG A 326 1.58 12.98 19.30
C ARG A 326 1.94 11.95 20.37
N PRO A 327 2.08 12.34 21.63
CA PRO A 327 2.39 11.41 22.74
C PRO A 327 1.36 10.29 22.87
N ASP A 328 0.08 10.63 22.66
CA ASP A 328 -1.05 9.70 22.75
C ASP A 328 -1.24 8.80 21.53
N ALA A 329 -0.43 8.98 20.47
CA ALA A 329 -0.44 8.12 19.28
C ALA A 329 0.42 6.86 19.45
N VAL A 330 1.36 6.87 20.40
CA VAL A 330 2.28 5.73 20.61
C VAL A 330 1.51 4.48 21.06
N GLY A 331 1.82 3.35 20.44
CA GLY A 331 1.18 2.07 20.71
C GLY A 331 -0.22 1.94 20.12
N ARG A 332 -0.63 2.83 19.22
CA ARG A 332 -1.96 2.81 18.60
C ARG A 332 -1.91 2.45 17.12
N ALA A 333 -2.97 1.76 16.67
CA ALA A 333 -3.34 1.69 15.27
C ALA A 333 -4.48 2.66 14.98
N TYR A 334 -4.54 3.14 13.74
CA TYR A 334 -5.58 4.04 13.23
C TYR A 334 -6.15 3.47 11.95
N HIS A 335 -7.47 3.25 11.92
CA HIS A 335 -8.19 2.83 10.74
C HIS A 335 -8.71 4.05 9.99
N LEU A 336 -8.14 4.32 8.80
CA LEU A 336 -8.48 5.52 8.02
C LEU A 336 -9.60 5.26 7.01
N HIS A 337 -10.66 4.57 7.46
CA HIS A 337 -11.80 4.19 6.63
C HIS A 337 -12.71 5.38 6.30
N HIS A 338 -13.42 5.24 5.17
CA HIS A 338 -14.51 6.16 4.85
C HIS A 338 -15.70 5.88 5.78
N PRO A 339 -16.31 6.91 6.40
CA PRO A 339 -17.47 6.72 7.28
C PRO A 339 -18.67 6.06 6.57
N GLU A 340 -18.78 6.29 5.27
CA GLU A 340 -19.86 5.80 4.41
C GLU A 340 -19.23 5.13 3.18
N PRO A 341 -19.04 3.81 3.17
CA PRO A 341 -18.50 3.09 2.03
C PRO A 341 -19.46 3.18 0.83
N VAL A 342 -18.90 3.11 -0.37
CA VAL A 342 -19.61 3.33 -1.63
C VAL A 342 -19.65 2.06 -2.43
N MET A 343 -20.79 1.78 -3.06
CA MET A 343 -20.84 0.70 -4.03
C MET A 343 -20.22 1.13 -5.38
N LEU A 344 -19.43 0.27 -5.98
CA LEU A 344 -18.86 0.52 -7.32
C LEU A 344 -19.95 0.92 -8.33
N LYS A 345 -21.12 0.28 -8.30
CA LYS A 345 -22.26 0.60 -9.16
C LYS A 345 -22.76 2.04 -8.99
N ASP A 346 -22.70 2.60 -7.77
CA ASP A 346 -23.16 3.97 -7.50
C ASP A 346 -22.15 4.98 -8.07
N LEU A 347 -20.85 4.68 -7.96
CA LEU A 347 -19.80 5.47 -8.61
C LEU A 347 -19.91 5.44 -10.15
N LEU A 348 -20.13 4.26 -10.72
CA LEU A 348 -20.34 4.11 -12.18
C LEU A 348 -21.63 4.77 -12.64
N GLY A 349 -22.71 4.66 -11.85
CA GLY A 349 -23.99 5.33 -12.13
C GLY A 349 -23.83 6.85 -12.19
N GLN A 350 -23.07 7.43 -11.28
CA GLN A 350 -22.80 8.86 -11.30
C GLN A 350 -21.99 9.27 -12.54
N LEU A 351 -20.98 8.48 -12.95
CA LEU A 351 -20.26 8.76 -14.20
C LEU A 351 -21.20 8.78 -15.42
N VAL A 352 -22.23 7.92 -15.43
CA VAL A 352 -23.28 7.93 -16.50
C VAL A 352 -24.11 9.20 -16.41
N GLU A 353 -24.54 9.64 -15.22
CA GLU A 353 -25.26 10.89 -15.01
C GLU A 353 -24.42 12.10 -15.46
N ASP A 354 -23.11 12.05 -15.27
CA ASP A 354 -22.14 13.06 -15.71
C ASP A 354 -21.82 12.98 -17.23
N GLY A 355 -22.48 12.06 -17.96
CA GLY A 355 -22.41 11.97 -19.43
C GLY A 355 -21.53 10.86 -19.98
N ALA A 356 -21.00 9.95 -19.14
CA ALA A 356 -20.28 8.78 -19.63
C ALA A 356 -21.22 7.80 -20.34
N ALA A 357 -20.79 7.27 -21.49
CA ALA A 357 -21.49 6.19 -22.19
C ALA A 357 -21.01 4.83 -21.66
N LEU A 358 -21.71 4.29 -20.64
CA LEU A 358 -21.40 3.00 -20.03
C LEU A 358 -22.61 2.06 -20.09
N GLU A 359 -22.41 0.84 -20.60
CA GLU A 359 -23.37 -0.28 -20.49
C GLU A 359 -22.92 -1.21 -19.36
N VAL A 360 -23.80 -1.49 -18.39
CA VAL A 360 -23.53 -2.49 -17.36
C VAL A 360 -23.78 -3.89 -17.94
N VAL A 361 -22.77 -4.76 -17.83
CA VAL A 361 -22.79 -6.09 -18.47
C VAL A 361 -22.35 -7.18 -17.48
N PRO A 362 -22.74 -8.46 -17.70
CA PRO A 362 -22.21 -9.56 -16.92
C PRO A 362 -20.67 -9.61 -16.92
N MET A 363 -20.09 -10.11 -15.84
CA MET A 363 -18.64 -10.13 -15.60
C MET A 363 -17.88 -10.82 -16.75
N GLU A 364 -18.42 -11.93 -17.28
CA GLU A 364 -17.81 -12.68 -18.38
C GLU A 364 -17.71 -11.85 -19.67
N ARG A 365 -18.75 -11.06 -19.99
CA ARG A 365 -18.76 -10.17 -21.18
C ARG A 365 -17.76 -9.05 -21.01
N TRP A 366 -17.66 -8.49 -19.82
CA TRP A 366 -16.72 -7.42 -19.50
C TRP A 366 -15.28 -7.92 -19.59
N LEU A 367 -14.95 -9.09 -19.02
CA LEU A 367 -13.62 -9.71 -19.10
C LEU A 367 -13.23 -10.02 -20.54
N ALA A 368 -14.14 -10.61 -21.33
CA ALA A 368 -13.89 -10.87 -22.74
C ALA A 368 -13.57 -9.59 -23.53
N ALA A 369 -14.22 -8.47 -23.21
CA ALA A 369 -13.93 -7.18 -23.82
C ALA A 369 -12.54 -6.64 -23.45
N ILE A 370 -12.09 -6.84 -22.21
CA ILE A 370 -10.72 -6.51 -21.78
C ILE A 370 -9.70 -7.35 -22.53
N GLU A 371 -9.93 -8.67 -22.64
CA GLU A 371 -9.02 -9.61 -23.32
C GLU A 371 -8.88 -9.30 -24.82
N ALA A 372 -9.95 -8.81 -25.45
CA ALA A 372 -9.95 -8.41 -26.85
C ALA A 372 -9.26 -7.05 -27.12
N ASN A 373 -8.91 -6.28 -26.06
CA ASN A 373 -8.34 -4.94 -26.20
C ASN A 373 -7.03 -4.80 -25.41
N ALA A 374 -5.91 -5.16 -26.02
CA ALA A 374 -4.58 -5.12 -25.41
C ALA A 374 -4.09 -3.70 -25.01
N THR A 375 -4.72 -2.65 -25.54
CA THR A 375 -4.38 -1.26 -25.20
C THR A 375 -5.17 -0.71 -24.01
N ASN A 376 -6.19 -1.44 -23.54
CA ASN A 376 -7.01 -1.01 -22.41
C ASN A 376 -6.18 -1.02 -21.11
N PRO A 377 -6.32 -0.02 -20.21
CA PRO A 377 -5.62 0.05 -18.93
C PRO A 377 -5.78 -1.20 -18.03
N LEU A 378 -6.86 -1.97 -18.21
CA LEU A 378 -7.15 -3.19 -17.46
C LEU A 378 -6.49 -4.44 -18.03
N TYR A 379 -6.04 -4.41 -19.28
CA TYR A 379 -5.46 -5.59 -19.91
C TYR A 379 -4.30 -6.24 -19.12
N PRO A 380 -3.36 -5.48 -18.54
CA PRO A 380 -2.32 -6.04 -17.68
C PRO A 380 -2.86 -6.70 -16.39
N LEU A 381 -4.06 -6.33 -15.95
CA LEU A 381 -4.70 -6.81 -14.72
C LEU A 381 -5.70 -7.96 -14.98
N ARG A 382 -5.89 -8.41 -16.22
CA ARG A 382 -6.88 -9.45 -16.55
C ARG A 382 -6.69 -10.74 -15.74
N ALA A 383 -5.43 -11.16 -15.53
CA ALA A 383 -5.13 -12.34 -14.73
C ALA A 383 -5.59 -12.20 -13.27
N PHE A 384 -5.51 -11.00 -12.68
CA PHE A 384 -5.99 -10.70 -11.33
C PHE A 384 -7.50 -10.98 -11.18
N PHE A 385 -8.30 -10.69 -12.19
CA PHE A 385 -9.74 -10.93 -12.15
C PHE A 385 -10.13 -12.41 -12.35
N HIS A 386 -9.26 -13.21 -12.94
CA HIS A 386 -9.48 -14.65 -13.17
C HIS A 386 -8.88 -15.53 -12.08
N GLN A 387 -7.87 -15.04 -11.36
CA GLN A 387 -7.16 -15.82 -10.36
C GLN A 387 -8.10 -16.24 -9.23
N ARG A 388 -8.10 -17.56 -8.94
CA ARG A 388 -8.89 -18.15 -7.86
C ARG A 388 -7.99 -18.48 -6.68
N TRP A 389 -8.47 -18.23 -5.48
CA TRP A 389 -7.68 -18.37 -4.27
C TRP A 389 -8.35 -19.22 -3.21
N GLY A 390 -7.52 -19.82 -2.37
CA GLY A 390 -7.91 -20.58 -1.19
C GLY A 390 -8.72 -21.84 -1.49
N ASP A 391 -9.17 -22.48 -0.45
CA ASP A 391 -10.00 -23.68 -0.55
C ASP A 391 -11.37 -23.40 -1.19
N ASP A 392 -11.87 -22.16 -1.02
CA ASP A 392 -13.14 -21.70 -1.60
C ASP A 392 -13.07 -21.47 -3.12
N GLN A 393 -11.87 -21.46 -3.70
CA GLN A 393 -11.64 -21.22 -5.14
C GLN A 393 -12.38 -19.96 -5.67
N LEU A 394 -12.38 -18.88 -4.88
CA LEU A 394 -13.04 -17.62 -5.24
C LEU A 394 -12.06 -16.65 -5.90
N THR A 395 -12.52 -15.92 -6.90
CA THR A 395 -11.81 -14.76 -7.46
C THR A 395 -11.95 -13.55 -6.53
N TYR A 396 -11.10 -12.54 -6.71
CA TYR A 396 -11.19 -11.30 -5.94
C TYR A 396 -12.55 -10.59 -6.08
N PRO A 397 -13.15 -10.48 -7.29
CA PRO A 397 -14.52 -9.99 -7.44
C PRO A 397 -15.55 -10.81 -6.66
N GLU A 398 -15.49 -12.16 -6.71
CA GLU A 398 -16.41 -13.05 -6.01
C GLU A 398 -16.30 -12.91 -4.48
N LEU A 399 -15.09 -12.76 -3.93
CA LEU A 399 -14.88 -12.48 -2.50
C LEU A 399 -15.57 -11.19 -2.05
N ASN A 400 -15.46 -10.13 -2.88
CA ASN A 400 -16.12 -8.86 -2.61
C ASN A 400 -17.64 -8.97 -2.73
N GLN A 401 -18.14 -9.61 -3.79
CA GLN A 401 -19.57 -9.78 -4.05
C GLN A 401 -20.27 -10.58 -2.94
N GLN A 402 -19.59 -11.56 -2.36
CA GLN A 402 -20.11 -12.36 -1.25
C GLN A 402 -19.99 -11.67 0.11
N GLY A 403 -19.39 -10.48 0.17
CA GLY A 403 -19.20 -9.73 1.41
C GLY A 403 -18.25 -10.42 2.40
N LEU A 404 -17.37 -11.30 1.92
CA LEU A 404 -16.45 -12.08 2.75
C LEU A 404 -15.21 -11.27 3.18
N ARG A 405 -15.38 -10.00 3.53
CA ARG A 405 -14.30 -9.14 3.99
C ARG A 405 -14.39 -8.86 5.49
N ALA A 406 -13.27 -8.55 6.10
CA ALA A 406 -13.23 -7.94 7.41
C ALA A 406 -13.99 -6.61 7.40
N ARG A 407 -14.54 -6.21 8.53
CA ARG A 407 -15.23 -4.93 8.71
C ARG A 407 -14.49 -4.09 9.76
N PRO A 408 -13.38 -3.44 9.40
CA PRO A 408 -12.65 -2.60 10.34
C PRO A 408 -13.51 -1.41 10.77
N SER A 409 -13.59 -1.14 12.08
CA SER A 409 -14.20 0.06 12.62
C SER A 409 -13.18 1.19 12.64
N ALA A 410 -13.59 2.40 12.27
CA ALA A 410 -12.79 3.62 12.36
C ALA A 410 -13.33 4.61 13.41
N GLU A 411 -14.25 4.19 14.28
CA GLU A 411 -14.94 5.10 15.20
C GLU A 411 -13.98 5.88 16.10
N ALA A 412 -13.00 5.20 16.69
CA ALA A 412 -12.02 5.85 17.58
C ALA A 412 -11.08 6.79 16.79
N THR A 413 -10.69 6.41 15.58
CA THR A 413 -9.88 7.24 14.68
C THR A 413 -10.67 8.48 14.23
N VAL A 414 -11.91 8.32 13.78
CA VAL A 414 -12.77 9.42 13.36
C VAL A 414 -13.00 10.43 14.51
N ALA A 415 -13.29 9.94 15.73
CA ALA A 415 -13.44 10.80 16.89
C ALA A 415 -12.14 11.57 17.21
N SER A 416 -10.99 10.91 17.13
CA SER A 416 -9.68 11.54 17.34
C SER A 416 -9.36 12.59 16.29
N LEU A 417 -9.67 12.34 15.03
CA LEU A 417 -9.45 13.24 13.91
C LEU A 417 -10.41 14.45 13.95
N ALA A 418 -11.67 14.23 14.30
CA ALA A 418 -12.65 15.31 14.45
C ALA A 418 -12.22 16.33 15.51
N ALA A 419 -11.65 15.86 16.64
CA ALA A 419 -11.08 16.73 17.67
C ALA A 419 -9.87 17.56 17.17
N LEU A 420 -9.21 17.13 16.08
CA LEU A 420 -8.10 17.80 15.43
C LEU A 420 -8.51 18.62 14.20
N GLY A 421 -9.82 18.68 13.90
CA GLY A 421 -10.35 19.41 12.74
C GLY A 421 -10.15 18.69 11.41
N VAL A 422 -9.83 17.40 11.42
CA VAL A 422 -9.67 16.57 10.21
C VAL A 422 -10.93 15.74 10.00
N ARG A 423 -11.54 15.87 8.82
CA ARG A 423 -12.78 15.17 8.43
C ARG A 423 -12.59 14.49 7.09
N CYS A 424 -13.04 13.25 6.97
CA CYS A 424 -13.18 12.62 5.67
C CYS A 424 -14.34 13.28 4.92
N PRO A 425 -14.14 13.77 3.68
CA PRO A 425 -15.24 14.28 2.86
C PRO A 425 -16.25 13.17 2.60
N SER A 426 -17.55 13.53 2.52
CA SER A 426 -18.58 12.58 2.09
C SER A 426 -18.39 12.17 0.64
N PHE A 427 -18.95 11.03 0.27
CA PHE A 427 -18.87 10.59 -1.12
C PHE A 427 -19.48 11.60 -2.11
N ALA A 428 -20.56 12.25 -1.75
CA ALA A 428 -21.17 13.32 -2.55
C ALA A 428 -20.22 14.50 -2.83
N GLU A 429 -19.30 14.78 -1.89
CA GLU A 429 -18.26 15.80 -2.08
C GLU A 429 -17.12 15.34 -3.00
N LEU A 430 -16.89 14.01 -3.09
CA LEU A 430 -15.79 13.42 -3.89
C LEU A 430 -16.16 13.17 -5.35
N ILE A 431 -17.44 12.90 -5.62
CA ILE A 431 -17.88 12.40 -6.91
C ILE A 431 -17.61 13.38 -8.06
N ALA A 432 -17.92 14.66 -7.88
CA ALA A 432 -17.73 15.66 -8.93
C ALA A 432 -16.24 15.90 -9.28
N PRO A 433 -15.31 16.07 -8.32
CA PRO A 433 -13.88 16.12 -8.63
C PRO A 433 -13.36 14.87 -9.35
N TYR A 434 -13.81 13.69 -8.94
CA TYR A 434 -13.40 12.44 -9.55
C TYR A 434 -13.95 12.26 -10.96
N GLY A 435 -15.23 12.57 -11.16
CA GLY A 435 -15.86 12.55 -12.48
C GLY A 435 -15.17 13.50 -13.47
N MET A 436 -14.90 14.74 -13.05
CA MET A 436 -14.16 15.70 -13.89
C MET A 436 -12.75 15.21 -14.25
N ALA A 437 -12.01 14.62 -13.29
CA ALA A 437 -10.67 14.11 -13.56
C ALA A 437 -10.68 12.93 -14.53
N LEU A 438 -11.62 11.99 -14.36
CA LEU A 438 -11.75 10.80 -15.19
C LEU A 438 -12.24 11.14 -16.60
N LEU A 439 -13.27 11.98 -16.73
CA LEU A 439 -13.84 12.37 -18.03
C LEU A 439 -12.95 13.38 -18.77
N GLY A 440 -12.26 14.28 -18.04
CA GLY A 440 -11.32 15.24 -18.59
C GLY A 440 -10.05 14.59 -19.17
N ALA A 441 -9.57 13.50 -18.57
CA ALA A 441 -8.44 12.73 -19.09
C ALA A 441 -8.73 12.07 -20.45
N GLY A 442 -9.98 11.65 -20.69
CA GLY A 442 -10.42 11.08 -21.95
C GLY A 442 -10.54 12.08 -23.11
N ALA A 443 -10.66 13.38 -22.82
CA ALA A 443 -10.73 14.43 -23.84
C ALA A 443 -9.35 14.84 -24.39
N SER A 444 -8.26 14.59 -23.65
CA SER A 444 -6.89 14.92 -24.06
C SER A 444 -6.18 13.82 -24.86
N SER A 445 -6.80 12.64 -24.97
CA SER A 445 -6.23 11.46 -25.67
C SER A 445 -6.91 11.14 -27.02
N ARG A 446 -7.77 12.04 -27.52
CA ARG A 446 -8.42 11.90 -28.86
C ARG A 446 -7.85 12.90 -29.85
#